data_a07bc6cc0740ebde5b4ce8864f64604f
#
_entry.id   a07bc6cc0740ebde5b4ce8864f64604f
#
_cell.length_a   1.000
_cell.length_b   1.000
_cell.length_c   1.000
_cell.angle_alpha   90.00
_cell.angle_beta   90.00
_cell.angle_gamma   90.00
#
_symmetry.space_group_name_H-M   'P 1'
#
loop_
_entity.id
_entity.type
_entity.pdbx_description
1 polymer ?
#
loop_
_entity_poly.entity_id
_entity_poly.type
_entity_poly.pdbx_seq_one_letter_code
_entity_poly.pdbx_strand_id
1 'polypeptide(L)'
;MEARTYFPHGTSHHLGLDVHDLGPRTLLPGVVITVEPGIYIPAGSKCDKKWWNIGIRIEDDILITEKGPENISAGTPRKVADIEKMAKQKGAIN
;
A
#
# COMPACT_ATOMS: atom_id res chain seq x y z
N MET A 1 -16.01 11.12 11.07
CA MET A 1 -15.97 9.75 10.56
C MET A 1 -14.67 9.08 10.91
N GLU A 2 -14.78 7.98 11.63
CA GLU A 2 -13.61 7.28 12.18
C GLU A 2 -12.62 6.81 11.11
N ALA A 3 -13.12 6.31 9.98
CA ALA A 3 -12.25 5.82 8.91
C ALA A 3 -11.30 6.91 8.40
N ARG A 4 -11.78 8.13 8.22
CA ARG A 4 -10.93 9.23 7.75
C ARG A 4 -9.99 9.77 8.81
N THR A 5 -10.30 9.55 10.08
CA THR A 5 -9.42 9.96 11.18
C THR A 5 -8.09 9.19 11.14
N TYR A 6 -8.15 7.90 10.84
CA TYR A 6 -6.97 7.03 10.81
C TYR A 6 -6.50 6.69 9.40
N PHE A 7 -7.29 6.99 8.40
CA PHE A 7 -6.97 6.74 7.00
C PHE A 7 -7.36 7.96 6.15
N PRO A 8 -6.53 9.01 6.14
CA PRO A 8 -6.89 10.29 5.53
C PRO A 8 -6.61 10.41 4.02
N HIS A 9 -6.02 9.42 3.38
CA HIS A 9 -5.67 9.50 1.96
C HIS A 9 -6.50 8.55 1.09
N GLY A 10 -6.44 8.75 -0.23
CA GLY A 10 -7.05 7.83 -1.18
C GLY A 10 -6.28 6.50 -1.25
N THR A 11 -6.96 5.45 -1.72
CA THR A 11 -6.39 4.09 -1.72
C THR A 11 -5.66 3.71 -2.99
N SER A 12 -5.76 4.51 -4.06
CA SER A 12 -5.33 4.07 -5.38
C SER A 12 -4.92 5.23 -6.27
N HIS A 13 -3.94 4.99 -7.13
CA HIS A 13 -3.57 5.90 -8.22
C HIS A 13 -2.98 5.09 -9.37
N HIS A 14 -2.91 5.71 -10.55
CA HIS A 14 -2.27 5.08 -11.71
C HIS A 14 -0.75 5.08 -11.57
N LEU A 15 -0.11 4.09 -12.14
CA LEU A 15 1.35 4.00 -12.22
C LEU A 15 1.84 4.33 -13.62
N GLY A 16 2.95 5.07 -13.69
CA GLY A 16 3.60 5.45 -14.95
C GLY A 16 4.90 6.22 -14.70
N LEU A 17 5.11 7.30 -15.45
CA LEU A 17 6.33 8.09 -15.37
C LEU A 17 6.44 8.95 -14.13
N ASP A 18 5.30 9.32 -13.55
CA ASP A 18 5.25 10.12 -12.32
C ASP A 18 4.88 9.27 -11.11
N VAL A 19 5.20 9.75 -9.92
CA VAL A 19 4.86 9.06 -8.66
C VAL A 19 3.36 8.85 -8.54
N HIS A 20 2.57 9.85 -8.95
CA HIS A 20 1.11 9.77 -9.01
C HIS A 20 0.67 10.10 -10.42
N ASP A 21 0.66 9.10 -11.27
CA ASP A 21 0.33 9.30 -12.68
C ASP A 21 -1.16 9.50 -12.91
N LEU A 22 -1.47 10.27 -13.95
CA LEU A 22 -2.84 10.43 -14.41
C LEU A 22 -3.20 9.27 -15.33
N GLY A 23 -4.46 8.90 -15.33
CA GLY A 23 -4.95 7.83 -16.18
C GLY A 23 -6.46 7.82 -16.28
N PRO A 24 -7.02 6.91 -17.06
CA PRO A 24 -8.46 6.82 -17.25
C PRO A 24 -9.18 6.43 -15.97
N ARG A 25 -10.41 6.93 -15.82
CA ARG A 25 -11.27 6.55 -14.68
C ARG A 25 -11.80 5.13 -14.79
N THR A 26 -11.95 4.65 -16.02
CA THR A 26 -12.37 3.28 -16.27
C THR A 26 -11.14 2.38 -16.33
N LEU A 27 -11.17 1.28 -15.58
CA LEU A 27 -10.07 0.33 -15.54
C LEU A 27 -10.15 -0.61 -16.74
N LEU A 28 -9.39 -0.30 -17.77
CA LEU A 28 -9.29 -1.10 -18.97
C LEU A 28 -8.09 -2.05 -18.90
N PRO A 29 -8.10 -3.17 -19.64
CA PRO A 29 -6.94 -4.05 -19.72
C PRO A 29 -5.66 -3.29 -20.09
N GLY A 30 -4.58 -3.58 -19.38
CA GLY A 30 -3.28 -2.90 -19.55
C GLY A 30 -3.05 -1.76 -18.57
N VAL A 31 -4.08 -1.32 -17.83
CA VAL A 31 -3.94 -0.29 -16.81
C VAL A 31 -3.31 -0.90 -15.56
N VAL A 32 -2.35 -0.19 -14.95
CA VAL A 32 -1.77 -0.56 -13.66
C VAL A 32 -2.14 0.51 -12.63
N ILE A 33 -2.67 0.07 -11.50
CA ILE A 33 -2.99 0.95 -10.39
C ILE A 33 -2.38 0.44 -9.11
N THR A 34 -2.19 1.35 -8.15
CA THR A 34 -1.85 0.95 -6.77
C THR A 34 -3.12 0.65 -6.00
N VAL A 35 -3.00 -0.21 -4.98
CA VAL A 35 -4.00 -0.37 -3.92
C VAL A 35 -3.23 -0.27 -2.62
N GLU A 36 -3.41 0.83 -1.88
CA GLU A 36 -2.51 1.19 -0.80
C GLU A 36 -3.23 1.73 0.44
N PRO A 37 -4.09 0.93 1.06
CA PRO A 37 -4.72 1.34 2.31
C PRO A 37 -3.68 1.49 3.42
N GLY A 38 -3.95 2.40 4.35
CA GLY A 38 -3.07 2.62 5.48
C GLY A 38 -3.84 3.02 6.73
N ILE A 39 -3.19 2.84 7.87
CA ILE A 39 -3.70 3.29 9.16
C ILE A 39 -2.61 4.11 9.84
N TYR A 40 -2.97 5.30 10.27
CA TYR A 40 -2.04 6.24 10.90
C TYR A 40 -2.67 6.77 12.19
N ILE A 41 -2.00 6.57 13.31
CA ILE A 41 -2.53 6.88 14.63
C ILE A 41 -1.64 7.94 15.28
N PRO A 42 -1.98 9.23 15.13
CA PRO A 42 -1.19 10.28 15.76
C PRO A 42 -1.35 10.28 17.28
N ALA A 43 -0.39 10.86 17.97
CA ALA A 43 -0.49 11.10 19.41
C ALA A 43 -1.74 11.93 19.71
N GLY A 44 -2.45 11.59 20.79
CA GLY A 44 -3.69 12.27 21.16
C GLY A 44 -4.95 11.63 20.59
N SER A 45 -4.82 10.56 19.79
CA SER A 45 -5.97 9.82 19.25
C SER A 45 -6.79 9.19 20.36
N LYS A 46 -8.10 9.01 20.12
CA LYS A 46 -9.05 8.45 21.09
C LYS A 46 -8.95 6.92 21.17
N CYS A 47 -7.75 6.40 21.36
CA CYS A 47 -7.51 4.98 21.53
C CYS A 47 -6.40 4.80 22.56
N ASP A 48 -6.07 3.56 22.89
CA ASP A 48 -4.99 3.28 23.83
C ASP A 48 -3.68 3.92 23.35
N LYS A 49 -2.99 4.57 24.26
CA LYS A 49 -1.72 5.26 23.99
C LYS A 49 -0.66 4.37 23.35
N LYS A 50 -0.72 3.05 23.58
CA LYS A 50 0.24 2.11 22.99
C LYS A 50 0.18 2.08 21.46
N TRP A 51 -0.91 2.54 20.86
CA TRP A 51 -1.08 2.60 19.41
C TRP A 51 -0.65 3.94 18.81
N TRP A 52 -0.38 4.94 19.64
CA TRP A 52 -0.01 6.27 19.16
C TRP A 52 1.31 6.25 18.39
N ASN A 53 1.43 7.12 17.40
CA ASN A 53 2.60 7.26 16.54
C ASN A 53 2.91 6.01 15.71
N ILE A 54 1.91 5.18 15.46
CA ILE A 54 2.03 4.03 14.56
C ILE A 54 1.40 4.40 13.22
N GLY A 55 2.16 4.16 12.15
CA GLY A 55 1.65 4.29 10.78
C GLY A 55 2.03 3.05 9.99
N ILE A 56 1.07 2.46 9.31
CA ILE A 56 1.29 1.29 8.46
C ILE A 56 0.53 1.49 7.15
N ARG A 57 1.24 1.27 6.05
CA ARG A 57 0.64 1.19 4.72
C ARG A 57 1.05 -0.13 4.09
N ILE A 58 0.09 -0.81 3.49
CA ILE A 58 0.35 -1.99 2.67
C ILE A 58 -0.06 -1.64 1.26
N GLU A 59 0.87 -1.75 0.32
CA GLU A 59 0.64 -1.38 -1.06
C GLU A 59 0.85 -2.57 -1.97
N ASP A 60 -0.08 -2.76 -2.88
CA ASP A 60 0.05 -3.68 -3.99
C ASP A 60 -0.14 -2.94 -5.30
N ASP A 61 0.51 -3.44 -6.33
CA ASP A 61 0.38 -2.95 -7.70
C ASP A 61 -0.43 -3.96 -8.49
N ILE A 62 -1.52 -3.47 -9.08
CA ILE A 62 -2.52 -4.33 -9.72
C ILE A 62 -2.57 -4.02 -11.20
N LEU A 63 -2.29 -5.05 -12.01
CA LEU A 63 -2.48 -5.00 -13.44
C LEU A 63 -3.90 -5.43 -13.79
N ILE A 64 -4.61 -4.61 -14.53
CA ILE A 64 -5.93 -4.97 -15.03
C ILE A 64 -5.76 -5.80 -16.31
N THR A 65 -6.33 -6.99 -16.32
CA THR A 65 -6.31 -7.88 -17.48
C THR A 65 -7.72 -8.18 -17.95
N GLU A 66 -7.86 -8.77 -19.13
CA GLU A 66 -9.16 -9.19 -19.63
C GLU A 66 -9.85 -10.21 -18.74
N LYS A 67 -9.07 -10.95 -17.95
CA LYS A 67 -9.59 -11.98 -17.02
C LYS A 67 -9.80 -11.45 -15.62
N GLY A 68 -9.51 -10.18 -15.37
CA GLY A 68 -9.65 -9.55 -14.05
C GLY A 68 -8.33 -8.97 -13.54
N PRO A 69 -8.31 -8.51 -12.29
CA PRO A 69 -7.11 -7.92 -11.69
C PRO A 69 -6.05 -8.99 -11.38
N GLU A 70 -4.80 -8.63 -11.61
CA GLU A 70 -3.64 -9.45 -11.28
C GLU A 70 -2.71 -8.67 -10.36
N ASN A 71 -2.41 -9.22 -9.19
CA ASN A 71 -1.48 -8.61 -8.24
C ASN A 71 -0.04 -8.92 -8.66
N ILE A 72 0.63 -7.96 -9.28
CA ILE A 72 2.01 -8.13 -9.76
C ILE A 72 3.06 -7.94 -8.66
N SER A 73 2.66 -7.50 -7.47
CA SER A 73 3.54 -7.37 -6.31
C SER A 73 3.29 -8.44 -5.25
N ALA A 74 2.57 -9.51 -5.59
CA ALA A 74 2.18 -10.56 -4.64
C ALA A 74 3.38 -11.23 -3.94
N GLY A 75 4.54 -11.26 -4.59
CA GLY A 75 5.77 -11.85 -4.01
C GLY A 75 6.42 -10.99 -2.94
N THR A 76 6.01 -9.73 -2.78
CA THR A 76 6.58 -8.84 -1.78
C THR A 76 6.06 -9.23 -0.39
N PRO A 77 6.94 -9.43 0.61
CA PRO A 77 6.49 -9.77 1.96
C PRO A 77 5.71 -8.63 2.59
N ARG A 78 4.65 -8.97 3.33
CA ARG A 78 3.81 -8.01 4.02
C ARG A 78 3.47 -8.41 5.45
N LYS A 79 3.66 -9.65 5.84
CA LYS A 79 3.52 -10.07 7.23
C LYS A 79 4.73 -9.64 8.04
N VAL A 80 4.52 -9.29 9.30
CA VAL A 80 5.60 -8.82 10.19
C VAL A 80 6.77 -9.79 10.22
N ALA A 81 6.49 -11.08 10.42
CA ALA A 81 7.55 -12.10 10.50
C ALA A 81 8.36 -12.20 9.20
N ASP A 82 7.71 -12.12 8.05
CA ASP A 82 8.38 -12.21 6.76
C ASP A 82 9.24 -10.97 6.48
N ILE A 83 8.76 -9.79 6.85
CA ILE A 83 9.51 -8.53 6.70
C ILE A 83 10.74 -8.53 7.61
N GLU A 84 10.59 -8.94 8.86
CA GLU A 84 11.69 -9.03 9.80
C GLU A 84 12.76 -10.02 9.34
N LYS A 85 12.33 -11.17 8.83
CA LYS A 85 13.24 -12.17 8.28
C LYS A 85 14.01 -11.62 7.09
N MET A 86 13.35 -10.95 6.16
CA MET A 86 14.00 -10.35 5.00
C MET A 86 14.98 -9.24 5.39
N ALA A 87 14.62 -8.42 6.37
CA ALA A 87 15.49 -7.34 6.84
C ALA A 87 16.79 -7.85 7.47
N LYS A 88 16.81 -9.07 7.97
CA LYS A 88 18.00 -9.72 8.55
C LYS A 88 18.90 -10.38 7.52
N GLN A 89 18.43 -10.56 6.29
CA GLN A 89 19.22 -11.18 5.23
C GLN A 89 20.27 -10.20 4.72
N LYS A 90 21.44 -10.72 4.35
CA LYS A 90 22.44 -9.92 3.67
C LYS A 90 21.98 -9.62 2.26
N GLY A 91 22.03 -8.35 1.89
CA GLY A 91 21.73 -7.94 0.54
C GLY A 91 22.84 -8.30 -0.44
N ALA A 92 22.54 -8.18 -1.73
CA ALA A 92 23.51 -8.46 -2.79
C ALA A 92 24.65 -7.45 -2.85
N ILE A 93 24.53 -6.32 -2.17
CA ILE A 93 25.49 -5.19 -2.19
C ILE A 93 26.17 -5.02 -0.84
N ASN A 94 26.28 -6.01 -0.06
CA ASN A 94 26.97 -5.83 1.22
C ASN A 94 28.46 -5.74 1.08
#